data_f31767e66bc5a5d2fbe644e026815d6b
#
_entry.id   f31767e66bc5a5d2fbe644e026815d6b
#
_cell.length_a   1.000
_cell.length_b   1.000
_cell.length_c   1.000
_cell.angle_alpha   90.00
_cell.angle_beta   90.00
_cell.angle_gamma   90.00
#
_symmetry.space_group_name_H-M   'P 1'
#
loop_
_entity.id
_entity.type
_entity.pdbx_description
1 polymer ?
#
loop_
_entity_poly.entity_id
_entity_poly.type
_entity_poly.pdbx_seq_one_letter_code
_entity_poly.pdbx_strand_id
1 'polypeptide(L)'
;MKKEYLYAGNSVLCFGTVATVSKLLMNQLDALYVLAFSFLFATLFLGVYNWKKGFLCEVKKLTVRTWIRMILIGSLGVFFYNYFLLLGTARLKAQTAFVINELWPALIILFSCWILKEKMNLGNTAVIANLAYLTPFVSLILTHFVLGEKITVFSVLGLLLIVTGIIIQMVVNKKMEASEI
;
A
#
# COMPACT_ATOMS: atom_id res chain seq x y z
N MET A 1 20.57 1.23 -11.63
CA MET A 1 20.60 1.09 -10.16
C MET A 1 20.29 2.41 -9.41
N LYS A 2 21.07 3.50 -9.54
CA LYS A 2 20.84 4.73 -8.73
C LYS A 2 19.45 5.37 -8.91
N LYS A 3 18.86 5.36 -10.10
CA LYS A 3 17.53 5.96 -10.37
C LYS A 3 16.38 5.15 -9.76
N GLU A 4 16.50 3.83 -9.75
CA GLU A 4 15.49 2.92 -9.19
C GLU A 4 15.33 3.10 -7.67
N TYR A 5 16.47 3.23 -6.95
CA TYR A 5 16.45 3.52 -5.51
C TYR A 5 15.87 4.90 -5.19
N LEU A 6 16.12 5.90 -6.07
CA LEU A 6 15.54 7.24 -5.90
C LEU A 6 14.01 7.19 -6.06
N TYR A 7 13.50 6.48 -7.07
CA TYR A 7 12.06 6.31 -7.27
C TYR A 7 11.42 5.54 -6.13
N ALA A 8 12.06 4.46 -5.67
CA ALA A 8 11.58 3.69 -4.54
C ALA A 8 11.54 4.52 -3.25
N GLY A 9 12.60 5.28 -2.94
CA GLY A 9 12.65 6.17 -1.79
C GLY A 9 11.55 7.25 -1.84
N ASN A 10 11.35 7.87 -3.00
CA ASN A 10 10.27 8.84 -3.17
C ASN A 10 8.88 8.22 -2.97
N SER A 11 8.67 7.01 -3.47
CA SER A 11 7.42 6.27 -3.25
C SER A 11 7.17 5.99 -1.77
N VAL A 12 8.20 5.56 -1.03
CA VAL A 12 8.09 5.31 0.42
C VAL A 12 7.71 6.60 1.17
N LEU A 13 8.34 7.73 0.84
CA LEU A 13 7.98 9.02 1.42
C LEU A 13 6.53 9.40 1.11
N CYS A 14 6.11 9.30 -0.15
CA CYS A 14 4.73 9.58 -0.54
C CYS A 14 3.74 8.69 0.19
N PHE A 15 3.95 7.38 0.24
CA PHE A 15 3.07 6.45 0.95
C PHE A 15 3.07 6.70 2.46
N GLY A 16 4.21 7.04 3.07
CA GLY A 16 4.32 7.37 4.48
C GLY A 16 3.50 8.60 4.90
N THR A 17 3.28 9.56 3.98
CA THR A 17 2.43 10.74 4.26
C THR A 17 0.93 10.40 4.25
N VAL A 18 0.51 9.31 3.62
CA VAL A 18 -0.92 8.98 3.42
C VAL A 18 -1.64 8.86 4.75
N ALA A 19 -1.05 8.22 5.76
CA ALA A 19 -1.65 8.07 7.09
C ALA A 19 -1.96 9.43 7.73
N THR A 20 -0.97 10.32 7.73
CA THR A 20 -1.07 11.65 8.32
C THR A 20 -2.09 12.51 7.59
N VAL A 21 -2.02 12.55 6.26
CA VAL A 21 -2.94 13.35 5.42
C VAL A 21 -4.37 12.82 5.55
N SER A 22 -4.57 11.50 5.50
CA SER A 22 -5.88 10.88 5.69
C SER A 22 -6.49 11.26 7.03
N LYS A 23 -5.72 11.21 8.12
CA LYS A 23 -6.21 11.59 9.45
C LYS A 23 -6.59 13.07 9.54
N LEU A 24 -5.76 13.96 8.98
CA LEU A 24 -6.08 15.40 8.94
C LEU A 24 -7.36 15.66 8.16
N LEU A 25 -7.56 15.02 7.02
CA LEU A 25 -8.77 15.17 6.21
C LEU A 25 -9.99 14.58 6.92
N MET A 26 -9.87 13.43 7.55
CA MET A 26 -10.96 12.77 8.28
C MET A 26 -11.39 13.51 9.54
N ASN A 27 -10.59 14.44 10.05
CA ASN A 27 -11.01 15.33 11.14
C ASN A 27 -11.97 16.44 10.69
N GLN A 28 -12.04 16.71 9.37
CA GLN A 28 -12.82 17.81 8.81
C GLN A 28 -13.87 17.35 7.79
N LEU A 29 -13.65 16.21 7.13
CA LEU A 29 -14.48 15.72 6.03
C LEU A 29 -14.87 14.26 6.27
N ASP A 30 -16.04 13.88 5.78
CA ASP A 30 -16.45 12.47 5.76
C ASP A 30 -15.66 11.66 4.74
N ALA A 31 -15.50 10.35 5.02
CA ALA A 31 -14.75 9.43 4.18
C ALA A 31 -15.16 9.44 2.69
N LEU A 32 -16.47 9.59 2.42
CA LEU A 32 -16.98 9.64 1.04
C LEU A 32 -16.50 10.88 0.28
N TYR A 33 -16.47 12.05 0.94
CA TYR A 33 -15.96 13.28 0.31
C TYR A 33 -14.46 13.17 0.04
N VAL A 34 -13.68 12.66 1.00
CA VAL A 34 -12.24 12.45 0.83
C VAL A 34 -11.97 11.51 -0.35
N LEU A 35 -12.72 10.40 -0.46
CA LEU A 35 -12.61 9.47 -1.59
C LEU A 35 -13.01 10.10 -2.91
N ALA A 36 -14.16 10.81 -2.94
CA ALA A 36 -14.66 11.44 -4.17
C ALA A 36 -13.63 12.41 -4.74
N PHE A 37 -13.08 13.30 -3.92
CA PHE A 37 -12.06 14.24 -4.34
C PHE A 37 -10.76 13.52 -4.75
N SER A 38 -10.30 12.55 -3.96
CA SER A 38 -9.07 11.79 -4.28
C SER A 38 -9.18 11.08 -5.61
N PHE A 39 -10.30 10.40 -5.87
CA PHE A 39 -10.51 9.71 -7.13
C PHE A 39 -10.74 10.67 -8.30
N LEU A 40 -11.39 11.82 -8.07
CA LEU A 40 -11.55 12.85 -9.09
C LEU A 40 -10.18 13.37 -9.55
N PHE A 41 -9.33 13.80 -8.61
CA PHE A 41 -7.99 14.29 -8.93
C PHE A 41 -7.11 13.22 -9.57
N ALA A 42 -7.14 11.97 -9.06
CA ALA A 42 -6.41 10.86 -9.65
C ALA A 42 -6.86 10.58 -11.10
N THR A 43 -8.18 10.58 -11.34
CA THR A 43 -8.76 10.35 -12.66
C THR A 43 -8.40 11.48 -13.63
N LEU A 44 -8.47 12.73 -13.19
CA LEU A 44 -8.07 13.87 -14.01
C LEU A 44 -6.57 13.80 -14.36
N PHE A 45 -5.72 13.56 -13.37
CA PHE A 45 -4.28 13.44 -13.58
C PHE A 45 -3.94 12.31 -14.57
N LEU A 46 -4.46 11.10 -14.30
CA LEU A 46 -4.22 9.94 -15.17
C LEU A 46 -4.86 10.13 -16.54
N GLY A 47 -6.03 10.77 -16.62
CA GLY A 47 -6.69 11.08 -17.88
C GLY A 47 -5.84 11.99 -18.77
N VAL A 48 -5.32 13.09 -18.21
CA VAL A 48 -4.42 14.01 -18.94
C VAL A 48 -3.12 13.32 -19.34
N TYR A 49 -2.53 12.53 -18.44
CA TYR A 49 -1.30 11.77 -18.71
C TYR A 49 -1.48 10.77 -19.85
N ASN A 50 -2.56 9.96 -19.81
CA ASN A 50 -2.86 8.97 -20.82
C ASN A 50 -3.27 9.60 -22.17
N TRP A 51 -3.93 10.75 -22.14
CA TRP A 51 -4.22 11.51 -23.35
C TRP A 51 -2.94 11.92 -24.07
N LYS A 52 -1.98 12.51 -23.35
CA LYS A 52 -0.67 12.88 -23.92
C LYS A 52 0.13 11.70 -24.47
N LYS A 53 -0.07 10.51 -23.91
CA LYS A 53 0.58 9.26 -24.35
C LYS A 53 -0.17 8.55 -25.49
N GLY A 54 -1.34 9.01 -25.88
CA GLY A 54 -2.17 8.40 -26.94
C GLY A 54 -2.90 7.11 -26.54
N PHE A 55 -2.81 6.69 -25.26
CA PHE A 55 -3.47 5.46 -24.79
C PHE A 55 -5.00 5.51 -24.78
N LEU A 56 -5.61 6.69 -24.87
CA LEU A 56 -7.07 6.81 -24.91
C LEU A 56 -7.71 6.14 -26.14
N CYS A 57 -6.95 5.97 -27.22
CA CYS A 57 -7.44 5.23 -28.40
C CYS A 57 -7.65 3.73 -28.10
N GLU A 58 -6.89 3.16 -27.17
CA GLU A 58 -7.02 1.75 -26.79
C GLU A 58 -8.27 1.53 -25.93
N VAL A 59 -8.66 2.52 -25.13
CA VAL A 59 -9.87 2.47 -24.29
C VAL A 59 -11.14 2.30 -25.13
N LYS A 60 -11.18 2.89 -26.32
CA LYS A 60 -12.31 2.75 -27.27
C LYS A 60 -12.47 1.33 -27.84
N LYS A 61 -11.42 0.51 -27.77
CA LYS A 61 -11.44 -0.89 -28.25
C LYS A 61 -11.94 -1.88 -27.19
N LEU A 62 -12.17 -1.42 -25.95
CA LEU A 62 -12.61 -2.28 -24.87
C LEU A 62 -14.05 -2.72 -25.05
N THR A 63 -14.30 -4.02 -24.88
CA THR A 63 -15.64 -4.59 -24.89
C THR A 63 -16.42 -4.23 -23.62
N VAL A 64 -17.75 -4.19 -23.73
CA VAL A 64 -18.64 -3.94 -22.57
C VAL A 64 -18.36 -4.91 -21.42
N ARG A 65 -18.08 -6.18 -21.73
CA ARG A 65 -17.73 -7.20 -20.74
C ARG A 65 -16.48 -6.84 -19.96
N THR A 66 -15.47 -6.26 -20.63
CA THR A 66 -14.24 -5.78 -20.00
C THR A 66 -14.52 -4.59 -19.09
N TRP A 67 -15.35 -3.65 -19.52
CA TRP A 67 -15.79 -2.52 -18.70
C TRP A 67 -16.49 -2.96 -17.41
N ILE A 68 -17.45 -3.89 -17.52
CA ILE A 68 -18.14 -4.43 -16.34
C ILE A 68 -17.15 -5.08 -15.36
N ARG A 69 -16.21 -5.87 -15.86
CA ARG A 69 -15.17 -6.49 -15.01
C ARG A 69 -14.29 -5.44 -14.33
N MET A 70 -13.87 -4.42 -15.06
CA MET A 70 -13.05 -3.32 -14.50
C MET A 70 -13.81 -2.54 -13.43
N ILE A 71 -15.10 -2.26 -13.64
CA ILE A 71 -15.95 -1.59 -12.65
C ILE A 71 -16.10 -2.47 -11.40
N LEU A 72 -16.38 -3.75 -11.55
CA LEU A 72 -16.52 -4.67 -10.42
C LEU A 72 -15.22 -4.79 -9.60
N ILE A 73 -14.09 -4.98 -10.27
CA ILE A 73 -12.78 -5.08 -9.61
C ILE A 73 -12.41 -3.75 -8.95
N GLY A 74 -12.62 -2.64 -9.64
CA GLY A 74 -12.36 -1.31 -9.11
C GLY A 74 -13.23 -0.97 -7.90
N SER A 75 -14.52 -1.31 -7.95
CA SER A 75 -15.45 -1.08 -6.84
C SER A 75 -15.08 -1.92 -5.63
N LEU A 76 -14.86 -3.22 -5.80
CA LEU A 76 -14.56 -4.12 -4.70
C LEU A 76 -13.13 -3.94 -4.17
N GLY A 77 -12.14 -3.90 -5.07
CA GLY A 77 -10.73 -3.88 -4.69
C GLY A 77 -10.21 -2.49 -4.32
N VAL A 78 -10.70 -1.42 -4.94
CA VAL A 78 -10.16 -0.07 -4.72
C VAL A 78 -11.10 0.78 -3.89
N PHE A 79 -12.37 0.89 -4.28
CA PHE A 79 -13.30 1.78 -3.59
C PHE A 79 -13.58 1.30 -2.16
N PHE A 80 -14.05 0.07 -1.97
CA PHE A 80 -14.38 -0.44 -0.64
C PHE A 80 -13.16 -0.54 0.26
N TYR A 81 -12.01 -0.98 -0.28
CA TYR A 81 -10.77 -1.00 0.49
C TYR A 81 -10.42 0.39 1.05
N ASN A 82 -10.37 1.42 0.21
CA ASN A 82 -10.05 2.78 0.66
C ASN A 82 -11.12 3.35 1.58
N TYR A 83 -12.39 3.06 1.34
CA TYR A 83 -13.49 3.49 2.21
C TYR A 83 -13.35 2.93 3.62
N PHE A 84 -13.13 1.62 3.75
CA PHE A 84 -12.93 1.00 5.07
C PHE A 84 -11.64 1.45 5.74
N LEU A 85 -10.57 1.69 4.99
CA LEU A 85 -9.33 2.23 5.52
C LEU A 85 -9.55 3.64 6.10
N LEU A 86 -10.26 4.52 5.39
CA LEU A 86 -10.57 5.85 5.89
C LEU A 86 -11.50 5.81 7.10
N LEU A 87 -12.52 4.95 7.11
CA LEU A 87 -13.36 4.75 8.29
C LEU A 87 -12.58 4.26 9.51
N GLY A 88 -11.65 3.32 9.28
CA GLY A 88 -10.72 2.87 10.32
C GLY A 88 -9.86 4.01 10.84
N THR A 89 -9.31 4.83 9.95
CA THR A 89 -8.50 6.00 10.30
C THR A 89 -9.30 7.06 11.06
N ALA A 90 -10.58 7.24 10.74
CA ALA A 90 -11.46 8.16 11.46
C ALA A 90 -11.68 7.72 12.93
N ARG A 91 -11.86 6.42 13.15
CA ARG A 91 -12.22 5.86 14.47
C ARG A 91 -11.02 5.48 15.34
N LEU A 92 -9.91 5.15 14.74
CA LEU A 92 -8.67 4.73 15.39
C LEU A 92 -7.63 5.87 15.33
N LYS A 93 -6.54 5.70 16.08
CA LYS A 93 -5.33 6.49 15.85
C LYS A 93 -4.77 6.14 14.47
N ALA A 94 -4.27 7.14 13.73
CA ALA A 94 -3.72 6.94 12.39
C ALA A 94 -2.66 5.83 12.39
N GLN A 95 -1.76 5.82 13.36
CA GLN A 95 -0.75 4.79 13.53
C GLN A 95 -1.34 3.37 13.60
N THR A 96 -2.40 3.18 14.41
CA THR A 96 -3.01 1.85 14.59
C THR A 96 -3.70 1.38 13.32
N ALA A 97 -4.46 2.25 12.65
CA ALA A 97 -5.15 1.92 11.41
C ALA A 97 -4.17 1.50 10.31
N PHE A 98 -3.05 2.23 10.18
CA PHE A 98 -2.06 1.93 9.15
C PHE A 98 -1.17 0.74 9.49
N VAL A 99 -0.83 0.49 10.76
CA VAL A 99 -0.12 -0.74 11.16
C VAL A 99 -0.98 -1.98 10.85
N ILE A 100 -2.28 -1.94 11.12
CA ILE A 100 -3.20 -3.03 10.75
C ILE A 100 -3.26 -3.17 9.22
N ASN A 101 -3.30 -2.05 8.50
CA ASN A 101 -3.29 -2.06 7.05
C ASN A 101 -2.03 -2.74 6.48
N GLU A 102 -0.87 -2.54 7.08
CA GLU A 102 0.40 -3.15 6.62
C GLU A 102 0.47 -4.69 6.83
N LEU A 103 -0.57 -5.31 7.39
CA LEU A 103 -0.67 -6.77 7.46
C LEU A 103 -1.10 -7.41 6.14
N TRP A 104 -1.57 -6.63 5.15
CA TRP A 104 -2.07 -7.17 3.88
C TRP A 104 -1.07 -8.05 3.12
N PRO A 105 0.27 -7.77 3.07
CA PRO A 105 1.20 -8.65 2.39
C PRO A 105 1.32 -10.01 3.06
N ALA A 106 1.30 -10.04 4.41
CA ALA A 106 1.31 -11.29 5.16
C ALA A 106 0.05 -12.12 4.88
N LEU A 107 -1.12 -11.49 4.81
CA LEU A 107 -2.38 -12.15 4.46
C LEU A 107 -2.37 -12.69 3.03
N ILE A 108 -1.81 -11.97 2.07
CA ILE A 108 -1.65 -12.45 0.69
C ILE A 108 -0.81 -13.74 0.68
N ILE A 109 0.33 -13.75 1.37
CA ILE A 109 1.21 -14.92 1.44
C ILE A 109 0.46 -16.11 2.06
N LEU A 110 -0.23 -15.90 3.18
CA LEU A 110 -1.01 -16.95 3.83
C LEU A 110 -2.09 -17.51 2.91
N PHE A 111 -2.85 -16.63 2.24
CA PHE A 111 -3.90 -17.06 1.33
C PHE A 111 -3.37 -17.71 0.04
N SER A 112 -2.24 -17.25 -0.52
CA SER A 112 -1.64 -17.90 -1.68
C SER A 112 -1.15 -19.31 -1.34
N CYS A 113 -0.52 -19.51 -0.20
CA CYS A 113 -0.14 -20.85 0.26
C CYS A 113 -1.36 -21.76 0.48
N TRP A 114 -2.42 -21.23 1.07
CA TRP A 114 -3.59 -22.01 1.44
C TRP A 114 -4.52 -22.30 0.25
N ILE A 115 -4.82 -21.27 -0.57
CA ILE A 115 -5.79 -21.37 -1.67
C ILE A 115 -5.13 -21.86 -2.96
N LEU A 116 -3.97 -21.30 -3.32
CA LEU A 116 -3.29 -21.59 -4.58
C LEU A 116 -2.32 -22.77 -4.46
N LYS A 117 -2.02 -23.21 -3.22
CA LYS A 117 -1.03 -24.26 -2.94
C LYS A 117 0.33 -23.98 -3.58
N GLU A 118 0.66 -22.70 -3.78
CA GLU A 118 1.92 -22.29 -4.34
C GLU A 118 3.06 -22.51 -3.34
N LYS A 119 4.19 -23.05 -3.83
CA LYS A 119 5.42 -23.08 -3.06
C LYS A 119 5.97 -21.65 -2.98
N MET A 120 6.27 -21.20 -1.75
CA MET A 120 6.86 -19.88 -1.54
C MET A 120 8.19 -19.76 -2.29
N ASN A 121 8.21 -19.02 -3.40
CA ASN A 121 9.43 -18.66 -4.09
C ASN A 121 9.83 -17.24 -3.70
N LEU A 122 10.73 -17.12 -2.74
CA LEU A 122 11.08 -15.86 -2.07
C LEU A 122 12.24 -15.10 -2.80
N GLY A 123 12.75 -15.63 -3.92
CA GLY A 123 14.07 -15.26 -4.44
C GLY A 123 14.20 -13.85 -5.05
N ASN A 124 13.31 -13.39 -5.91
CA ASN A 124 13.60 -12.20 -6.74
C ASN A 124 12.85 -10.91 -6.37
N THR A 125 11.91 -10.96 -5.47
CA THR A 125 11.07 -9.79 -5.08
C THR A 125 11.57 -9.08 -3.81
N ALA A 126 12.60 -9.63 -3.17
CA ALA A 126 13.01 -9.27 -1.82
C ALA A 126 13.49 -7.82 -1.66
N VAL A 127 14.24 -7.28 -2.61
CA VAL A 127 14.88 -5.96 -2.44
C VAL A 127 13.85 -4.82 -2.51
N ILE A 128 12.92 -4.89 -3.45
CA ILE A 128 11.88 -3.86 -3.62
C ILE A 128 10.85 -3.97 -2.49
N ALA A 129 10.50 -5.20 -2.09
CA ALA A 129 9.63 -5.44 -0.95
C ALA A 129 10.23 -4.89 0.36
N ASN A 130 11.54 -5.07 0.56
CA ASN A 130 12.23 -4.55 1.76
C ASN A 130 12.16 -3.02 1.86
N LEU A 131 12.23 -2.29 0.73
CA LEU A 131 12.06 -0.84 0.73
C LEU A 131 10.63 -0.43 1.07
N ALA A 132 9.62 -1.17 0.59
CA ALA A 132 8.22 -0.89 0.92
C ALA A 132 7.94 -1.02 2.44
N TYR A 133 8.64 -1.91 3.13
CA TYR A 133 8.53 -2.05 4.60
C TYR A 133 9.06 -0.85 5.40
N LEU A 134 9.74 0.11 4.78
CA LEU A 134 10.07 1.39 5.43
C LEU A 134 8.87 2.33 5.57
N THR A 135 7.81 2.10 4.78
CA THR A 135 6.60 2.95 4.79
C THR A 135 5.97 3.10 6.17
N PRO A 136 5.73 2.03 6.96
CA PRO A 136 5.14 2.18 8.28
C PRO A 136 6.03 2.95 9.27
N PHE A 137 7.36 2.89 9.12
CA PHE A 137 8.27 3.70 9.95
C PHE A 137 8.13 5.19 9.63
N VAL A 138 8.15 5.55 8.34
CA VAL A 138 7.97 6.93 7.89
C VAL A 138 6.58 7.44 8.33
N SER A 139 5.55 6.63 8.17
CA SER A 139 4.20 6.95 8.61
C SER A 139 4.10 7.21 10.11
N LEU A 140 4.74 6.36 10.93
CA LEU A 140 4.74 6.50 12.39
C LEU A 140 5.45 7.80 12.83
N ILE A 141 6.60 8.10 12.23
CA ILE A 141 7.35 9.32 12.51
C ILE A 141 6.49 10.54 12.15
N LEU A 142 5.91 10.56 10.95
CA LEU A 142 5.10 11.70 10.48
C LEU A 142 3.83 11.88 11.33
N THR A 143 3.11 10.82 11.69
CA THR A 143 1.92 10.93 12.53
C THR A 143 2.27 11.43 13.94
N HIS A 144 3.42 11.04 14.47
CA HIS A 144 3.88 11.54 15.76
C HIS A 144 4.18 13.04 15.71
N PHE A 145 4.97 13.49 14.74
CA PHE A 145 5.40 14.89 14.65
C PHE A 145 4.29 15.83 14.15
N VAL A 146 3.46 15.40 13.20
CA VAL A 146 2.45 16.27 12.56
C VAL A 146 1.13 16.25 13.33
N LEU A 147 0.69 15.07 13.80
CA LEU A 147 -0.58 14.91 14.51
C LEU A 147 -0.42 14.93 16.04
N GLY A 148 0.82 14.92 16.54
CA GLY A 148 1.07 14.83 17.99
C GLY A 148 0.61 13.51 18.61
N GLU A 149 0.35 12.47 17.80
CA GLU A 149 -0.07 11.17 18.32
C GLU A 149 1.06 10.51 19.11
N LYS A 150 0.77 10.11 20.35
CA LYS A 150 1.72 9.35 21.16
C LYS A 150 1.93 7.96 20.54
N ILE A 151 3.18 7.56 20.38
CA ILE A 151 3.54 6.21 19.89
C ILE A 151 2.95 5.18 20.87
N THR A 152 2.10 4.32 20.33
CA THR A 152 1.41 3.30 21.11
C THR A 152 2.26 2.02 21.18
N VAL A 153 2.18 1.28 22.28
CA VAL A 153 2.84 -0.03 22.41
C VAL A 153 2.44 -0.97 21.27
N PHE A 154 1.20 -0.96 20.86
CA PHE A 154 0.72 -1.74 19.70
C PHE A 154 1.40 -1.35 18.39
N SER A 155 1.70 -0.06 18.18
CA SER A 155 2.43 0.40 16.98
C SER A 155 3.87 -0.11 17.00
N VAL A 156 4.51 -0.10 18.16
CA VAL A 156 5.87 -0.64 18.35
C VAL A 156 5.88 -2.16 18.12
N LEU A 157 4.93 -2.88 18.69
CA LEU A 157 4.80 -4.33 18.48
C LEU A 157 4.56 -4.68 17.01
N GLY A 158 3.69 -3.91 16.32
CA GLY A 158 3.47 -4.07 14.89
C GLY A 158 4.74 -3.86 14.07
N LEU A 159 5.53 -2.81 14.38
CA LEU A 159 6.81 -2.57 13.73
C LEU A 159 7.82 -3.69 14.01
N LEU A 160 7.90 -4.19 15.24
CA LEU A 160 8.78 -5.32 15.59
C LEU A 160 8.39 -6.58 14.82
N LEU A 161 7.09 -6.84 14.63
CA LEU A 161 6.59 -7.94 13.83
C LEU A 161 7.02 -7.81 12.35
N ILE A 162 6.90 -6.62 11.78
CA ILE A 162 7.34 -6.31 10.40
C ILE A 162 8.85 -6.54 10.27
N VAL A 163 9.66 -5.98 11.19
CA VAL A 163 11.13 -6.16 11.17
C VAL A 163 11.51 -7.63 11.29
N THR A 164 10.86 -8.37 12.18
CA THR A 164 11.08 -9.81 12.32
C THR A 164 10.79 -10.57 11.05
N GLY A 165 9.67 -10.23 10.36
CA GLY A 165 9.32 -10.78 9.06
C GLY A 165 10.38 -10.51 7.99
N ILE A 166 10.91 -9.28 7.94
CA ILE A 166 11.99 -8.90 7.01
C ILE A 166 13.26 -9.73 7.29
N ILE A 167 13.67 -9.86 8.57
CA ILE A 167 14.86 -10.61 8.94
C ILE A 167 14.70 -12.09 8.55
N ILE A 168 13.55 -12.70 8.83
CA ILE A 168 13.27 -14.08 8.44
C ILE A 168 13.38 -14.23 6.91
N GLN A 169 12.78 -13.31 6.15
CA GLN A 169 12.83 -13.31 4.69
C GLN A 169 14.27 -13.19 4.17
N MET A 170 15.08 -12.29 4.74
CA MET A 170 16.50 -12.13 4.35
C MET A 170 17.32 -13.39 4.63
N VAL A 171 17.10 -14.04 5.78
CA VAL A 171 17.82 -15.27 6.15
C VAL A 171 17.44 -16.44 5.23
N VAL A 172 16.15 -16.58 4.91
CA VAL A 172 15.66 -17.62 4.01
C VAL A 172 16.20 -17.43 2.60
N ASN A 173 16.18 -16.20 2.08
CA ASN A 173 16.72 -15.91 0.74
C ASN A 173 18.21 -16.24 0.64
N LYS A 174 19.00 -15.83 1.65
CA LYS A 174 20.45 -16.14 1.68
C LYS A 174 20.74 -17.65 1.71
N LYS A 175 19.88 -18.44 2.39
CA LYS A 175 20.02 -19.90 2.39
C LYS A 175 19.69 -20.53 1.04
N MET A 176 18.69 -19.98 0.32
CA MET A 176 18.30 -20.50 -0.99
C MET A 176 19.37 -20.19 -2.06
N GLU A 177 19.91 -18.97 -2.08
CA GLU A 177 21.05 -18.62 -2.96
C GLU A 177 22.28 -19.53 -2.72
N ALA A 178 22.54 -19.88 -1.46
CA ALA A 178 23.65 -20.78 -1.11
C ALA A 178 23.39 -22.26 -1.47
N SER A 179 22.15 -22.65 -1.77
CA SER A 179 21.81 -24.02 -2.17
C SER A 179 21.72 -24.23 -3.67
N GLU A 180 21.77 -23.16 -4.46
CA GLU A 180 21.77 -23.19 -5.93
C GLU A 180 23.19 -23.12 -6.55
N ILE A 181 24.22 -22.97 -5.70
CA ILE A 181 25.65 -23.02 -6.06
C ILE A 181 26.22 -24.39 -5.73
#